data_7ce1e831a049f258dc895e4b657e41f6
#
_entry.id   7ce1e831a049f258dc895e4b657e41f6
#
_cell.length_a   1.000
_cell.length_b   1.000
_cell.length_c   1.000
_cell.angle_alpha   90.00
_cell.angle_beta   90.00
_cell.angle_gamma   90.00
#
_symmetry.space_group_name_H-M   'P 1'
#
loop_
_entity.id
_entity.type
_entity.pdbx_description
1 polymer ?
#
loop_
_entity_poly.entity_id
_entity_poly.type
_entity_poly.pdbx_seq_one_letter_code
_entity_poly.pdbx_strand_id
1 'polypeptide(L)'
;LGIGQKKSDFDQEPVLDRMELQLQKSGIKTTNVKKSNLNWAVVNIRNITKNYFNGKYILVFPFCSPKLTNKKWPYYSILISQLRSKYNRKYHVVVAPGPNEIKEAKLLNAHILLNEKKPIKINQLISLIKDASFIISNDTGPAHICKHMDKPGLVLFGSHTSAHKVSVESEKFKAISVKDLNLLKAETVMEKIKKVLY
;
A
#
# COMPACT_ATOMS: atom_id res chain seq x y z
N LEU A 1 -14.64 4.89 -24.68
CA LEU A 1 -13.78 4.62 -25.84
C LEU A 1 -14.05 5.68 -26.89
N GLY A 2 -12.99 6.35 -27.38
CA GLY A 2 -13.11 7.28 -28.50
C GLY A 2 -13.33 6.52 -29.81
N ILE A 3 -13.87 7.24 -30.81
CA ILE A 3 -14.05 6.70 -32.16
C ILE A 3 -12.65 6.28 -32.67
N GLY A 4 -12.52 5.02 -33.12
CA GLY A 4 -11.27 4.45 -33.64
C GLY A 4 -10.30 3.84 -32.60
N GLN A 5 -10.58 3.93 -31.29
CA GLN A 5 -9.73 3.32 -30.27
C GLN A 5 -10.17 1.87 -29.99
N LYS A 6 -9.28 0.91 -30.18
CA LYS A 6 -9.54 -0.49 -29.83
C LYS A 6 -9.55 -0.65 -28.30
N LYS A 7 -10.42 -1.50 -27.78
CA LYS A 7 -10.50 -1.79 -26.34
C LYS A 7 -9.17 -2.31 -25.79
N SER A 8 -8.46 -3.15 -26.56
CA SER A 8 -7.15 -3.69 -26.20
C SER A 8 -6.12 -2.60 -25.93
N ASP A 9 -6.07 -1.57 -26.77
CA ASP A 9 -5.10 -0.50 -26.65
C ASP A 9 -5.41 0.40 -25.45
N PHE A 10 -6.70 0.72 -25.26
CA PHE A 10 -7.15 1.46 -24.10
C PHE A 10 -6.85 0.74 -22.79
N ASP A 11 -6.96 -0.59 -22.74
CA ASP A 11 -6.71 -1.36 -21.54
C ASP A 11 -5.22 -1.51 -21.20
N GLN A 12 -4.31 -1.15 -22.11
CA GLN A 12 -2.86 -1.13 -21.85
C GLN A 12 -2.38 0.19 -21.22
N GLU A 13 -3.11 1.27 -21.41
CA GLU A 13 -2.74 2.58 -20.86
C GLU A 13 -2.84 2.61 -19.32
N PRO A 14 -2.01 3.43 -18.65
CA PRO A 14 -2.09 3.61 -17.20
C PRO A 14 -3.48 4.05 -16.75
N VAL A 15 -3.98 3.48 -15.65
CA VAL A 15 -5.36 3.69 -15.20
C VAL A 15 -5.69 5.17 -14.94
N LEU A 16 -4.76 5.95 -14.40
CA LEU A 16 -5.01 7.37 -14.14
C LEU A 16 -5.07 8.19 -15.44
N ASP A 17 -4.30 7.83 -16.45
CA ASP A 17 -4.35 8.49 -17.78
C ASP A 17 -5.68 8.17 -18.47
N ARG A 18 -6.17 6.94 -18.36
CA ARG A 18 -7.49 6.55 -18.87
C ARG A 18 -8.62 7.31 -18.18
N MET A 19 -8.55 7.43 -16.85
CA MET A 19 -9.55 8.18 -16.06
C MET A 19 -9.55 9.65 -16.42
N GLU A 20 -8.36 10.26 -16.54
CA GLU A 20 -8.23 11.66 -16.96
C GLU A 20 -8.84 11.90 -18.34
N LEU A 21 -8.49 11.06 -19.31
CA LEU A 21 -9.06 11.15 -20.66
C LEU A 21 -10.58 11.01 -20.67
N GLN A 22 -11.15 10.10 -19.88
CA GLN A 22 -12.60 9.94 -19.78
C GLN A 22 -13.28 11.18 -19.20
N LEU A 23 -12.71 11.76 -18.13
CA LEU A 23 -13.25 12.99 -17.53
C LEU A 23 -13.20 14.17 -18.52
N GLN A 24 -12.07 14.35 -19.20
CA GLN A 24 -11.91 15.41 -20.21
C GLN A 24 -12.92 15.25 -21.38
N LYS A 25 -13.12 14.03 -21.86
CA LYS A 25 -14.14 13.75 -22.90
C LYS A 25 -15.59 14.00 -22.43
N SER A 26 -15.80 13.95 -21.12
CA SER A 26 -17.09 14.30 -20.50
C SER A 26 -17.22 15.78 -20.18
N GLY A 27 -16.31 16.64 -20.65
CA GLY A 27 -16.32 18.09 -20.43
C GLY A 27 -15.82 18.52 -19.03
N ILE A 28 -15.30 17.58 -18.24
CA ILE A 28 -14.77 17.87 -16.90
C ILE A 28 -13.30 18.25 -17.03
N LYS A 29 -12.95 19.48 -16.65
CA LYS A 29 -11.55 19.92 -16.57
C LYS A 29 -10.86 19.20 -15.43
N THR A 30 -9.75 18.55 -15.74
CA THR A 30 -8.92 17.82 -14.76
C THR A 30 -7.61 18.54 -14.54
N THR A 31 -7.18 18.60 -13.28
CA THR A 31 -5.86 19.06 -12.89
C THR A 31 -5.28 18.07 -11.87
N ASN A 32 -4.03 17.68 -12.04
CA ASN A 32 -3.31 16.86 -11.06
C ASN A 32 -3.92 15.49 -10.73
N VAL A 33 -4.60 14.82 -11.66
CA VAL A 33 -5.16 13.46 -11.45
C VAL A 33 -4.09 12.49 -10.94
N LYS A 34 -2.86 12.61 -11.42
CA LYS A 34 -1.72 11.78 -11.00
C LYS A 34 -1.20 12.12 -9.59
N LYS A 35 -1.51 13.31 -9.08
CA LYS A 35 -1.04 13.82 -7.77
C LYS A 35 -2.20 14.28 -6.91
N SER A 36 -3.23 13.45 -6.77
CA SER A 36 -4.37 13.75 -5.91
C SER A 36 -3.93 14.03 -4.48
N ASN A 37 -4.43 15.10 -3.88
CA ASN A 37 -4.12 15.46 -2.50
C ASN A 37 -5.19 14.89 -1.56
N LEU A 38 -4.79 14.00 -0.67
CA LEU A 38 -5.68 13.38 0.32
C LEU A 38 -5.61 14.04 1.71
N ASN A 39 -4.89 15.14 1.89
CA ASN A 39 -4.75 15.80 3.20
C ASN A 39 -6.07 16.29 3.80
N TRP A 40 -7.07 16.57 2.96
CA TRP A 40 -8.42 16.94 3.42
C TRP A 40 -9.11 15.82 4.23
N ALA A 41 -8.73 14.56 4.02
CA ALA A 41 -9.32 13.42 4.70
C ALA A 41 -8.55 13.01 5.98
N VAL A 42 -7.46 13.70 6.31
CA VAL A 42 -6.64 13.39 7.48
C VAL A 42 -7.38 13.77 8.76
N VAL A 43 -7.38 12.87 9.72
CA VAL A 43 -7.97 13.04 11.06
C VAL A 43 -6.97 12.71 12.15
N ASN A 44 -7.20 13.18 13.37
CA ASN A 44 -6.37 12.81 14.51
C ASN A 44 -6.65 11.36 14.93
N ILE A 45 -5.62 10.51 14.92
CA ILE A 45 -5.68 9.09 15.31
C ILE A 45 -4.87 8.78 16.56
N ARG A 46 -4.34 9.78 17.26
CA ARG A 46 -3.48 9.60 18.43
C ARG A 46 -4.18 8.82 19.55
N ASN A 47 -5.49 9.02 19.73
CA ASN A 47 -6.29 8.27 20.68
C ASN A 47 -6.36 6.77 20.38
N ILE A 48 -6.19 6.37 19.12
CA ILE A 48 -6.16 4.97 18.70
C ILE A 48 -4.72 4.43 18.82
N THR A 49 -3.76 5.09 18.18
CA THR A 49 -2.38 4.59 18.08
C THR A 49 -1.67 4.46 19.44
N LYS A 50 -1.91 5.39 20.38
CA LYS A 50 -1.31 5.38 21.71
C LYS A 50 -1.54 4.09 22.52
N ASN A 51 -2.61 3.36 22.20
CA ASN A 51 -2.96 2.09 22.86
C ASN A 51 -2.15 0.90 22.33
N TYR A 52 -1.41 1.06 21.23
CA TYR A 52 -0.66 0.00 20.56
C TYR A 52 0.84 0.26 20.53
N PHE A 53 1.24 1.52 20.28
CA PHE A 53 2.65 1.91 20.21
C PHE A 53 2.80 3.42 20.38
N ASN A 54 4.04 3.83 20.68
CA ASN A 54 4.44 5.23 20.70
C ASN A 54 5.74 5.39 19.91
N GLY A 55 5.77 6.33 18.96
CA GLY A 55 6.95 6.60 18.14
C GLY A 55 6.82 6.22 16.66
N LYS A 56 7.96 6.06 16.01
CA LYS A 56 8.04 5.78 14.56
C LYS A 56 7.61 4.35 14.24
N TYR A 57 7.01 4.15 13.07
CA TYR A 57 6.57 2.81 12.66
C TYR A 57 6.69 2.56 11.16
N ILE A 58 6.83 1.28 10.85
CA ILE A 58 6.72 0.71 9.51
C ILE A 58 5.32 0.12 9.39
N LEU A 59 4.57 0.54 8.38
CA LEU A 59 3.22 0.07 8.14
C LEU A 59 3.22 -1.01 7.06
N VAL A 60 2.59 -2.14 7.35
CA VAL A 60 2.58 -3.30 6.46
C VAL A 60 1.15 -3.66 6.09
N PHE A 61 0.88 -3.84 4.79
CA PHE A 61 -0.39 -4.29 4.23
C PHE A 61 -0.22 -5.67 3.57
N PRO A 62 -0.28 -6.76 4.36
CA PRO A 62 0.06 -8.11 3.89
C PRO A 62 -1.10 -8.83 3.21
N PHE A 63 -2.29 -8.25 3.21
CA PHE A 63 -3.50 -8.89 2.73
C PHE A 63 -3.91 -8.40 1.34
N CYS A 64 -4.83 -9.13 0.73
CA CYS A 64 -5.48 -8.76 -0.52
C CYS A 64 -6.91 -9.34 -0.54
N SER A 65 -7.70 -8.96 -1.54
CA SER A 65 -9.02 -9.55 -1.74
C SER A 65 -8.94 -11.08 -1.81
N PRO A 66 -9.82 -11.83 -1.11
CA PRO A 66 -9.86 -13.29 -1.18
C PRO A 66 -10.02 -13.86 -2.59
N LYS A 67 -10.57 -13.07 -3.52
CA LYS A 67 -10.72 -13.43 -4.93
C LYS A 67 -9.44 -13.27 -5.76
N LEU A 68 -8.40 -12.63 -5.19
CA LEU A 68 -7.17 -12.26 -5.89
C LEU A 68 -5.93 -12.74 -5.13
N THR A 69 -5.93 -14.01 -4.73
CA THR A 69 -4.87 -14.63 -3.91
C THR A 69 -3.49 -14.57 -4.56
N ASN A 70 -3.43 -14.51 -5.90
CA ASN A 70 -2.20 -14.32 -6.67
C ASN A 70 -1.51 -12.96 -6.44
N LYS A 71 -2.18 -12.02 -5.78
CA LYS A 71 -1.59 -10.75 -5.33
C LYS A 71 -0.96 -10.84 -3.94
N LYS A 72 -1.18 -11.92 -3.20
CA LYS A 72 -0.71 -12.07 -1.83
C LYS A 72 0.70 -12.64 -1.81
N TRP A 73 1.64 -11.82 -1.34
CA TRP A 73 3.00 -12.31 -1.11
C TRP A 73 3.06 -13.18 0.16
N PRO A 74 3.60 -14.40 0.11
CA PRO A 74 3.47 -15.35 1.22
C PRO A 74 4.44 -15.11 2.38
N TYR A 75 5.51 -14.30 2.20
CA TYR A 75 6.59 -14.19 3.17
C TYR A 75 6.50 -12.97 4.10
N TYR A 76 5.31 -12.37 4.26
CA TYR A 76 5.14 -11.25 5.18
C TYR A 76 5.45 -11.59 6.64
N SER A 77 5.12 -12.79 7.11
CA SER A 77 5.44 -13.22 8.48
C SER A 77 6.95 -13.21 8.73
N ILE A 78 7.73 -13.72 7.77
CA ILE A 78 9.20 -13.73 7.83
C ILE A 78 9.74 -12.30 7.81
N LEU A 79 9.29 -11.46 6.86
CA LEU A 79 9.71 -10.07 6.75
C LEU A 79 9.41 -9.28 8.04
N ILE A 80 8.21 -9.42 8.60
CA ILE A 80 7.81 -8.76 9.84
C ILE A 80 8.74 -9.16 10.99
N SER A 81 9.07 -10.45 11.11
CA SER A 81 10.01 -10.93 12.12
C SER A 81 11.41 -10.35 11.93
N GLN A 82 11.90 -10.29 10.70
CA GLN A 82 13.19 -9.66 10.37
C GLN A 82 13.20 -8.14 10.67
N LEU A 83 12.13 -7.43 10.33
CA LEU A 83 11.98 -6.00 10.62
C LEU A 83 12.00 -5.75 12.14
N ARG A 84 11.25 -6.53 12.90
CA ARG A 84 11.23 -6.42 14.36
C ARG A 84 12.60 -6.72 14.98
N SER A 85 13.25 -7.79 14.55
CA SER A 85 14.58 -8.15 15.06
C SER A 85 15.60 -7.03 14.80
N LYS A 86 15.57 -6.46 13.59
CA LYS A 86 16.58 -5.47 13.18
C LYS A 86 16.31 -4.06 13.68
N TYR A 87 15.03 -3.64 13.74
CA TYR A 87 14.65 -2.25 13.95
C TYR A 87 13.80 -1.98 15.19
N ASN A 88 13.63 -2.95 16.10
CA ASN A 88 12.78 -2.86 17.30
C ASN A 88 13.02 -1.63 18.18
N ARG A 89 14.27 -1.11 18.22
CA ARG A 89 14.62 0.10 18.98
C ARG A 89 14.24 1.40 18.28
N LYS A 90 13.95 1.36 16.97
CA LYS A 90 13.73 2.55 16.15
C LYS A 90 12.32 2.62 15.56
N TYR A 91 11.74 1.48 15.22
CA TYR A 91 10.45 1.39 14.56
C TYR A 91 9.56 0.28 15.13
N HIS A 92 8.32 0.59 15.35
CA HIS A 92 7.28 -0.42 15.52
C HIS A 92 6.86 -0.98 14.16
N VAL A 93 6.47 -2.25 14.12
CA VAL A 93 5.85 -2.83 12.91
C VAL A 93 4.35 -2.93 13.14
N VAL A 94 3.59 -2.29 12.28
CA VAL A 94 2.14 -2.09 12.42
C VAL A 94 1.40 -2.68 11.22
N VAL A 95 0.30 -3.35 11.47
CA VAL A 95 -0.64 -3.86 10.47
C VAL A 95 -2.02 -3.30 10.76
N ALA A 96 -2.69 -2.75 9.75
CA ALA A 96 -4.08 -2.28 9.84
C ALA A 96 -4.96 -3.16 8.94
N PRO A 97 -5.57 -4.23 9.49
CA PRO A 97 -6.35 -5.19 8.69
C PRO A 97 -7.73 -4.66 8.34
N GLY A 98 -8.26 -5.14 7.21
CA GLY A 98 -9.67 -5.03 6.86
C GLY A 98 -10.57 -5.99 7.67
N PRO A 99 -11.91 -5.94 7.47
CA PRO A 99 -12.86 -6.70 8.29
C PRO A 99 -12.62 -8.23 8.29
N ASN A 100 -12.28 -8.79 7.15
CA ASN A 100 -12.10 -10.24 6.98
C ASN A 100 -10.65 -10.69 7.26
N GLU A 101 -9.75 -9.77 7.59
CA GLU A 101 -8.31 -10.01 7.72
C GLU A 101 -7.86 -10.08 9.19
N ILE A 102 -8.73 -9.70 10.14
CA ILE A 102 -8.37 -9.57 11.57
C ILE A 102 -7.84 -10.88 12.15
N LYS A 103 -8.48 -12.02 11.82
CA LYS A 103 -8.06 -13.34 12.34
C LYS A 103 -6.66 -13.68 11.87
N GLU A 104 -6.38 -13.49 10.59
CA GLU A 104 -5.07 -13.76 10.01
C GLU A 104 -4.02 -12.75 10.51
N ALA A 105 -4.39 -11.48 10.63
CA ALA A 105 -3.50 -10.45 11.16
C ALA A 105 -2.97 -10.78 12.56
N LYS A 106 -3.81 -11.34 13.44
CA LYS A 106 -3.42 -11.73 14.81
C LYS A 106 -2.33 -12.81 14.86
N LEU A 107 -2.10 -13.53 13.76
CA LEU A 107 -1.02 -14.51 13.66
C LEU A 107 0.34 -13.87 13.32
N LEU A 108 0.33 -12.61 12.90
CA LEU A 108 1.55 -11.86 12.57
C LEU A 108 2.18 -11.28 13.84
N ASN A 109 3.50 -11.34 13.92
CA ASN A 109 4.26 -10.73 15.02
C ASN A 109 4.39 -9.19 14.83
N ALA A 110 3.24 -8.47 14.85
CA ALA A 110 3.13 -7.04 14.62
C ALA A 110 2.11 -6.40 15.58
N HIS A 111 2.10 -5.07 15.68
CA HIS A 111 0.99 -4.36 16.32
C HIS A 111 -0.20 -4.34 15.36
N ILE A 112 -1.28 -5.00 15.74
CA ILE A 112 -2.51 -5.07 14.94
C ILE A 112 -3.41 -3.92 15.34
N LEU A 113 -3.44 -2.87 14.52
CA LEU A 113 -4.17 -1.64 14.83
C LEU A 113 -5.66 -1.79 14.49
N LEU A 114 -6.48 -1.67 15.51
CA LEU A 114 -7.93 -1.69 15.44
C LEU A 114 -8.49 -0.49 16.20
N ASN A 115 -9.67 -0.02 15.82
CA ASN A 115 -10.44 0.93 16.61
C ASN A 115 -11.63 0.19 17.25
N GLU A 116 -11.66 0.11 18.59
CA GLU A 116 -12.71 -0.63 19.32
C GLU A 116 -12.93 -2.06 18.79
N LYS A 117 -11.85 -2.79 18.59
CA LYS A 117 -11.82 -4.17 18.03
C LYS A 117 -12.29 -4.29 16.57
N LYS A 118 -12.57 -3.19 15.88
CA LYS A 118 -13.00 -3.13 14.47
C LYS A 118 -11.89 -2.55 13.60
N PRO A 119 -11.91 -2.81 12.29
CA PRO A 119 -11.00 -2.13 11.37
C PRO A 119 -11.13 -0.61 11.46
N ILE A 120 -10.03 0.09 11.28
CA ILE A 120 -10.04 1.55 11.22
C ILE A 120 -10.77 2.05 9.96
N LYS A 121 -11.40 3.21 10.05
CA LYS A 121 -12.08 3.86 8.93
C LYS A 121 -11.06 4.36 7.89
N ILE A 122 -11.51 4.63 6.66
CA ILE A 122 -10.63 5.04 5.56
C ILE A 122 -9.86 6.35 5.87
N ASN A 123 -10.49 7.32 6.51
CA ASN A 123 -9.84 8.57 6.91
C ASN A 123 -8.78 8.36 8.02
N GLN A 124 -9.04 7.40 8.93
CA GLN A 124 -8.05 6.98 9.94
C GLN A 124 -6.89 6.22 9.29
N LEU A 125 -7.15 5.41 8.24
CA LEU A 125 -6.14 4.74 7.45
C LEU A 125 -5.25 5.74 6.70
N ILE A 126 -5.84 6.77 6.08
CA ILE A 126 -5.10 7.86 5.43
C ILE A 126 -4.16 8.54 6.44
N SER A 127 -4.64 8.82 7.65
CA SER A 127 -3.84 9.42 8.72
C SER A 127 -2.71 8.48 9.18
N LEU A 128 -2.99 7.19 9.32
CA LEU A 128 -1.98 6.20 9.66
C LEU A 128 -0.91 6.10 8.56
N ILE A 129 -1.30 6.12 7.30
CA ILE A 129 -0.37 6.15 6.15
C ILE A 129 0.46 7.43 6.17
N LYS A 130 -0.15 8.59 6.43
CA LYS A 130 0.54 9.88 6.49
C LYS A 130 1.68 9.87 7.50
N ASP A 131 1.48 9.29 8.67
CA ASP A 131 2.44 9.33 9.77
C ASP A 131 3.46 8.17 9.72
N ALA A 132 3.25 7.17 8.85
CA ALA A 132 4.18 6.06 8.69
C ALA A 132 5.56 6.52 8.19
N SER A 133 6.62 5.91 8.74
CA SER A 133 8.01 6.16 8.30
C SER A 133 8.33 5.42 7.00
N PHE A 134 7.75 4.24 6.82
CA PHE A 134 7.92 3.42 5.62
C PHE A 134 6.72 2.49 5.47
N ILE A 135 6.39 2.13 4.22
CA ILE A 135 5.23 1.29 3.94
C ILE A 135 5.62 0.12 3.04
N ILE A 136 5.05 -1.05 3.33
CA ILE A 136 5.20 -2.24 2.50
C ILE A 136 3.80 -2.79 2.22
N SER A 137 3.46 -2.99 0.95
CA SER A 137 2.12 -3.39 0.55
C SER A 137 2.12 -4.39 -0.60
N ASN A 138 1.10 -5.24 -0.66
CA ASN A 138 0.67 -5.84 -1.90
C ASN A 138 0.00 -4.79 -2.81
N ASP A 139 -0.26 -5.14 -4.08
CA ASP A 139 -1.08 -4.34 -5.00
C ASP A 139 -2.55 -4.32 -4.56
N THR A 140 -2.88 -3.38 -3.68
CA THR A 140 -4.19 -3.23 -3.05
C THR A 140 -4.57 -1.75 -2.86
N GLY A 141 -5.82 -1.48 -2.47
CA GLY A 141 -6.29 -0.11 -2.22
C GLY A 141 -5.37 0.76 -1.36
N PRO A 142 -4.86 0.27 -0.22
CA PRO A 142 -3.88 1.01 0.59
C PRO A 142 -2.63 1.45 -0.16
N ALA A 143 -2.11 0.67 -1.11
CA ALA A 143 -0.93 1.05 -1.91
C ALA A 143 -1.18 2.33 -2.73
N HIS A 144 -2.38 2.49 -3.29
CA HIS A 144 -2.76 3.71 -4.01
C HIS A 144 -2.84 4.93 -3.08
N ILE A 145 -3.35 4.75 -1.86
CA ILE A 145 -3.35 5.82 -0.86
C ILE A 145 -1.90 6.22 -0.51
N CYS A 146 -1.00 5.23 -0.33
CA CYS A 146 0.42 5.48 -0.05
C CYS A 146 1.07 6.35 -1.14
N LYS A 147 0.83 6.02 -2.41
CA LYS A 147 1.30 6.81 -3.56
C LYS A 147 0.79 8.26 -3.50
N HIS A 148 -0.52 8.45 -3.28
CA HIS A 148 -1.12 9.80 -3.24
C HIS A 148 -0.76 10.59 -1.99
N MET A 149 -0.31 9.93 -0.92
CA MET A 149 0.25 10.58 0.28
C MET A 149 1.77 10.81 0.17
N ASP A 150 2.38 10.49 -0.98
CA ASP A 150 3.83 10.62 -1.26
C ASP A 150 4.71 9.97 -0.17
N LYS A 151 4.32 8.78 0.27
CA LYS A 151 5.01 8.07 1.35
C LYS A 151 6.13 7.18 0.81
N PRO A 152 7.27 7.10 1.53
CA PRO A 152 8.32 6.15 1.17
C PRO A 152 7.84 4.72 1.40
N GLY A 153 8.12 3.83 0.46
CA GLY A 153 7.72 2.45 0.60
C GLY A 153 7.93 1.58 -0.63
N LEU A 154 7.47 0.35 -0.48
CA LEU A 154 7.53 -0.68 -1.51
C LEU A 154 6.14 -1.29 -1.73
N VAL A 155 5.80 -1.53 -2.99
CA VAL A 155 4.64 -2.32 -3.39
C VAL A 155 5.09 -3.55 -4.17
N LEU A 156 4.53 -4.70 -3.86
CA LEU A 156 4.94 -5.99 -4.40
C LEU A 156 3.97 -6.44 -5.49
N PHE A 157 4.51 -6.74 -6.67
CA PHE A 157 3.77 -7.20 -7.84
C PHE A 157 4.23 -8.57 -8.31
N GLY A 158 3.26 -9.45 -8.57
CA GLY A 158 3.42 -10.62 -9.41
C GLY A 158 3.03 -10.33 -10.86
N SER A 159 2.82 -11.38 -11.65
CA SER A 159 2.45 -11.27 -13.08
C SER A 159 0.98 -10.87 -13.34
N HIS A 160 0.16 -10.69 -12.30
CA HIS A 160 -1.26 -10.36 -12.43
C HIS A 160 -1.54 -9.01 -13.08
N THR A 161 -0.64 -8.05 -12.92
CA THR A 161 -0.65 -6.72 -13.55
C THR A 161 0.72 -6.06 -13.40
N SER A 162 0.88 -4.83 -13.86
CA SER A 162 2.11 -4.06 -13.67
C SER A 162 1.85 -2.79 -12.87
N ALA A 163 2.86 -2.33 -12.12
CA ALA A 163 2.83 -1.07 -11.37
C ALA A 163 2.52 0.13 -12.28
N HIS A 164 3.06 0.12 -13.51
CA HIS A 164 2.79 1.13 -14.54
C HIS A 164 1.30 1.17 -14.89
N LYS A 165 0.72 0.01 -15.23
CA LYS A 165 -0.70 -0.08 -15.64
C LYS A 165 -1.67 0.40 -14.57
N VAL A 166 -1.38 0.11 -13.29
CA VAL A 166 -2.22 0.56 -12.18
C VAL A 166 -1.81 1.93 -11.62
N SER A 167 -0.78 2.56 -12.20
CA SER A 167 -0.31 3.91 -11.84
C SER A 167 0.00 4.07 -10.34
N VAL A 168 0.62 3.06 -9.70
CA VAL A 168 0.81 3.04 -8.23
C VAL A 168 2.16 3.61 -7.79
N GLU A 169 3.12 3.73 -8.71
CA GLU A 169 4.46 4.23 -8.36
C GLU A 169 4.51 5.76 -8.24
N SER A 170 5.40 6.22 -7.37
CA SER A 170 5.84 7.61 -7.26
C SER A 170 7.35 7.66 -7.06
N GLU A 171 7.91 8.85 -6.88
CA GLU A 171 9.33 9.02 -6.58
C GLU A 171 9.76 8.24 -5.34
N LYS A 172 8.93 8.24 -4.28
CA LYS A 172 9.22 7.60 -2.98
C LYS A 172 8.59 6.21 -2.81
N PHE A 173 7.57 5.86 -3.58
CA PHE A 173 6.85 4.59 -3.48
C PHE A 173 7.14 3.74 -4.70
N LYS A 174 7.97 2.71 -4.54
CA LYS A 174 8.53 1.92 -5.64
C LYS A 174 7.97 0.51 -5.69
N ALA A 175 7.82 -0.01 -6.90
CA ALA A 175 7.42 -1.40 -7.11
C ALA A 175 8.62 -2.37 -7.09
N ILE A 176 8.39 -3.55 -6.54
CA ILE A 176 9.18 -4.76 -6.81
C ILE A 176 8.30 -5.67 -7.64
N SER A 177 8.64 -5.83 -8.91
CA SER A 177 7.89 -6.67 -9.84
C SER A 177 8.64 -7.96 -10.12
N VAL A 178 7.96 -9.09 -9.97
CA VAL A 178 8.47 -10.44 -10.24
C VAL A 178 7.44 -11.24 -11.03
N LYS A 179 7.86 -12.30 -11.71
CA LYS A 179 6.92 -13.19 -12.43
C LYS A 179 6.01 -13.95 -11.46
N ASP A 180 6.56 -14.38 -10.33
CA ASP A 180 5.83 -15.10 -9.28
C ASP A 180 6.24 -14.57 -7.91
N LEU A 181 5.26 -14.13 -7.12
CA LEU A 181 5.49 -13.64 -5.75
C LEU A 181 6.05 -14.72 -4.82
N ASN A 182 5.81 -16.01 -5.09
CA ASN A 182 6.39 -17.12 -4.33
C ASN A 182 7.92 -17.21 -4.48
N LEU A 183 8.49 -16.64 -5.54
CA LEU A 183 9.93 -16.60 -5.77
C LEU A 183 10.61 -15.36 -5.16
N LEU A 184 9.85 -14.36 -4.74
CA LEU A 184 10.38 -13.16 -4.11
C LEU A 184 10.69 -13.44 -2.64
N LYS A 185 11.95 -13.65 -2.30
CA LYS A 185 12.38 -13.95 -0.92
C LYS A 185 12.28 -12.72 -0.01
N ALA A 186 12.05 -12.93 1.29
CA ALA A 186 11.96 -11.87 2.28
C ALA A 186 13.26 -11.07 2.39
N GLU A 187 14.41 -11.72 2.23
CA GLU A 187 15.75 -11.11 2.25
C GLU A 187 15.89 -10.09 1.13
N THR A 188 15.39 -10.38 -0.06
CA THR A 188 15.42 -9.45 -1.21
C THR A 188 14.63 -8.17 -0.92
N VAL A 189 13.44 -8.30 -0.31
CA VAL A 189 12.64 -7.15 0.12
C VAL A 189 13.35 -6.39 1.22
N MET A 190 13.91 -7.10 2.20
CA MET A 190 14.66 -6.51 3.32
C MET A 190 15.87 -5.70 2.84
N GLU A 191 16.61 -6.17 1.84
CA GLU A 191 17.74 -5.42 1.26
C GLU A 191 17.31 -4.10 0.61
N LYS A 192 16.14 -4.07 -0.03
CA LYS A 192 15.58 -2.81 -0.56
C LYS A 192 15.17 -1.85 0.57
N ILE A 193 14.59 -2.38 1.64
CA ILE A 193 14.20 -1.58 2.82
C ILE A 193 15.43 -0.96 3.49
N LYS A 194 16.51 -1.71 3.65
CA LYS A 194 17.77 -1.23 4.24
C LYS A 194 18.34 -0.01 3.54
N LYS A 195 18.15 0.12 2.23
CA LYS A 195 18.66 1.27 1.45
C LYS A 195 17.92 2.58 1.75
N VAL A 196 16.76 2.51 2.39
CA VAL A 196 15.89 3.67 2.66
C VAL A 196 15.78 3.96 4.16
N LEU A 197 15.77 2.93 4.99
CA LEU A 197 15.67 3.05 6.46
C LEU A 197 17.07 3.06 7.10
N TYR A 198 17.71 4.20 7.11
CA TYR A 198 18.92 4.47 7.91
C TYR A 198 18.60 5.16 9.23
#